data_00e094354c583a04e8b9414764ef532e
#
_entry.id   00e094354c583a04e8b9414764ef532e
#
_cell.length_a   1.000
_cell.length_b   1.000
_cell.length_c   1.000
_cell.angle_alpha   90.00
_cell.angle_beta   90.00
_cell.angle_gamma   90.00
#
_symmetry.space_group_name_H-M   'P 1'
#
loop_
_entity.id
_entity.type
_entity.pdbx_description
1 polymer ?
#
loop_
_entity_poly.entity_id
_entity_poly.type
_entity_poly.pdbx_seq_one_letter_code
_entity_poly.pdbx_strand_id
1 'polypeptide(L)'
;MARAPRARAPRLSRLGRSHGTGLMGSPGLAGGRYGSQGASTPPTAAGRWSALPEPELDATIHARATAELLLDRYGVVTRGSVMAEQILGGFGLMYKVLARLEEAGRCRRGYFIEHLGAAQFAVPATVDRLRSYSEDTQLAEAEPVALALAATDPANPYGAALPW
;
A
#
# COMPACT_ATOMS: atom_id res chain seq x y z
N MET A 1 -36.74 16.19 7.46
CA MET A 1 -35.30 15.92 7.20
C MET A 1 -34.52 16.28 8.45
N ALA A 2 -34.13 15.29 9.25
CA ALA A 2 -33.44 15.48 10.52
C ALA A 2 -31.91 15.28 10.30
N ARG A 3 -31.14 16.27 10.74
CA ARG A 3 -29.68 16.34 10.62
C ARG A 3 -29.03 15.53 11.75
N ALA A 4 -28.21 14.53 11.41
CA ALA A 4 -27.47 13.71 12.36
C ALA A 4 -26.41 14.51 13.15
N PRO A 5 -26.17 14.20 14.45
CA PRO A 5 -25.20 14.91 15.27
C PRO A 5 -23.76 14.47 14.96
N ARG A 6 -22.85 15.47 14.87
CA ARG A 6 -21.40 15.26 14.72
C ARG A 6 -20.80 14.71 16.01
N ALA A 7 -20.09 13.58 15.91
CA ALA A 7 -19.30 13.02 16.99
C ALA A 7 -18.11 13.92 17.35
N ARG A 8 -17.95 14.17 18.64
CA ARG A 8 -16.92 15.02 19.23
C ARG A 8 -15.70 14.18 19.53
N ALA A 9 -14.51 14.60 19.04
CA ALA A 9 -13.22 13.94 19.30
C ALA A 9 -12.83 14.01 20.80
N PRO A 10 -12.18 12.96 21.35
CA PRO A 10 -11.75 12.95 22.75
C PRO A 10 -10.55 13.87 22.97
N ARG A 11 -10.60 14.68 24.05
CA ARG A 11 -9.50 15.53 24.50
C ARG A 11 -8.47 14.68 25.25
N LEU A 12 -7.22 14.71 24.82
CA LEU A 12 -6.09 14.17 25.55
C LEU A 12 -5.83 15.02 26.81
N SER A 13 -5.98 14.41 27.98
CA SER A 13 -5.68 15.01 29.28
C SER A 13 -4.16 15.04 29.49
N ARG A 14 -3.66 16.22 29.88
CA ARG A 14 -2.28 16.46 30.34
C ARG A 14 -2.03 15.67 31.62
N LEU A 15 -1.08 14.76 31.63
CA LEU A 15 -0.55 14.15 32.83
C LEU A 15 0.48 15.05 33.49
N GLY A 16 0.31 15.20 34.83
CA GLY A 16 0.96 16.17 35.68
C GLY A 16 2.45 15.94 35.91
N ARG A 17 3.11 17.07 36.24
CA ARG A 17 4.46 17.12 36.82
C ARG A 17 4.43 16.58 38.25
N SER A 18 5.27 15.62 38.58
CA SER A 18 5.62 15.31 39.98
C SER A 18 6.94 15.98 40.34
N HIS A 19 6.90 16.82 41.37
CA HIS A 19 8.07 17.33 42.10
C HIS A 19 8.53 16.28 43.09
N GLY A 20 9.78 15.85 43.00
CA GLY A 20 10.45 15.05 44.01
C GLY A 20 11.60 15.85 44.65
N THR A 21 11.43 16.18 45.91
CA THR A 21 12.36 16.85 46.81
C THR A 21 13.57 15.94 47.17
N GLY A 22 14.75 16.57 47.31
CA GLY A 22 16.02 15.92 47.56
C GLY A 22 16.23 15.36 48.98
N LEU A 23 17.32 14.63 49.10
CA LEU A 23 18.07 14.50 50.36
C LEU A 23 19.55 14.18 50.08
N MET A 24 20.43 14.87 50.88
CA MET A 24 21.88 14.81 50.87
C MET A 24 22.46 13.48 51.28
N GLY A 25 23.73 13.20 50.88
CA GLY A 25 24.62 12.28 51.62
C GLY A 25 25.81 11.75 50.87
N SER A 26 26.94 12.43 50.98
CA SER A 26 28.37 11.99 51.18
C SER A 26 29.13 11.16 50.11
N PRO A 27 30.49 11.33 50.08
CA PRO A 27 31.33 11.00 48.93
C PRO A 27 32.07 9.68 49.08
N GLY A 28 32.31 8.98 47.96
CA GLY A 28 33.08 7.77 47.93
C GLY A 28 33.51 7.31 46.54
N LEU A 29 34.80 7.51 46.28
CA LEU A 29 35.72 6.69 45.45
C LEU A 29 35.49 6.58 43.92
N ALA A 30 36.54 6.95 43.24
CA ALA A 30 36.83 6.87 41.82
C ALA A 30 36.63 5.45 41.23
N GLY A 31 35.84 5.39 40.18
CA GLY A 31 35.73 4.25 39.29
C GLY A 31 35.28 4.75 37.92
N GLY A 32 36.08 4.51 36.88
CA GLY A 32 35.93 5.03 35.56
C GLY A 32 34.53 4.83 34.99
N ARG A 33 33.84 5.95 34.74
CA ARG A 33 32.54 5.96 34.05
C ARG A 33 32.78 6.10 32.56
N TYR A 34 32.77 4.99 31.87
CA TYR A 34 32.27 5.01 30.49
C TYR A 34 30.78 5.25 30.59
N GLY A 35 30.39 6.50 30.69
CA GLY A 35 29.02 6.94 30.55
C GLY A 35 28.63 6.85 29.09
N SER A 36 28.09 5.71 28.66
CA SER A 36 27.22 5.69 27.49
C SER A 36 25.99 6.51 27.84
N GLN A 37 26.02 7.79 27.51
CA GLN A 37 24.79 8.56 27.38
C GLN A 37 23.99 7.90 26.26
N GLY A 38 23.16 6.93 26.63
CA GLY A 38 22.14 6.39 25.76
C GLY A 38 21.21 7.54 25.41
N ALA A 39 21.46 8.21 24.28
CA ALA A 39 20.48 9.06 23.67
C ALA A 39 19.24 8.18 23.48
N SER A 40 18.18 8.46 24.24
CA SER A 40 16.90 7.77 24.10
C SER A 40 16.31 8.14 22.76
N THR A 41 16.71 7.39 21.73
CA THR A 41 16.14 7.50 20.40
C THR A 41 14.64 7.22 20.51
N PRO A 42 13.76 8.07 19.96
CA PRO A 42 12.33 7.82 19.97
C PRO A 42 12.04 6.41 19.48
N PRO A 43 11.06 5.68 20.05
CA PRO A 43 10.73 4.31 19.61
C PRO A 43 10.50 4.19 18.10
N THR A 44 10.02 5.26 17.47
CA THR A 44 9.80 5.37 16.02
C THR A 44 11.09 5.45 15.19
N ALA A 45 12.23 5.75 15.83
CA ALA A 45 13.54 5.81 15.18
C ALA A 45 14.40 4.55 15.47
N ALA A 46 13.87 3.58 16.19
CA ALA A 46 14.53 2.29 16.39
C ALA A 46 14.56 1.50 15.08
N GLY A 47 15.70 0.87 14.77
CA GLY A 47 15.87 0.04 13.59
C GLY A 47 17.11 0.39 12.78
N ARG A 48 17.22 -0.23 11.61
CA ARG A 48 18.26 0.06 10.63
C ARG A 48 17.70 1.00 9.58
N TRP A 49 18.39 2.10 9.35
CA TRP A 49 18.01 3.11 8.37
C TRP A 49 19.08 3.18 7.29
N SER A 50 18.66 3.27 6.04
CA SER A 50 19.52 3.54 4.90
C SER A 50 18.94 4.70 4.11
N ALA A 51 19.82 5.48 3.48
CA ALA A 51 19.37 6.51 2.55
C ALA A 51 18.67 5.83 1.36
N LEU A 52 17.53 6.38 0.96
CA LEU A 52 16.89 6.00 -0.29
C LEU A 52 17.71 6.58 -1.46
N PRO A 53 17.67 5.95 -2.63
CA PRO A 53 18.22 6.55 -3.85
C PRO A 53 17.51 7.87 -4.15
N GLU A 54 18.20 8.75 -4.88
CA GLU A 54 17.60 10.00 -5.36
C GLU A 54 16.31 9.70 -6.15
N PRO A 55 15.24 10.46 -5.91
CA PRO A 55 13.98 10.26 -6.63
C PRO A 55 14.15 10.63 -8.12
N GLU A 56 13.54 9.85 -8.99
CA GLU A 56 13.42 10.20 -10.40
C GLU A 56 12.52 11.42 -10.56
N LEU A 57 13.06 12.48 -11.16
CA LEU A 57 12.36 13.76 -11.35
C LEU A 57 11.63 13.86 -12.70
N ASP A 58 11.98 13.00 -13.67
CA ASP A 58 11.27 12.96 -14.94
C ASP A 58 9.87 12.35 -14.76
N ALA A 59 8.86 13.17 -14.95
CA ALA A 59 7.46 12.77 -14.80
C ALA A 59 7.05 11.64 -15.75
N THR A 60 7.67 11.54 -16.92
CA THR A 60 7.36 10.50 -17.92
C THR A 60 7.96 9.16 -17.48
N ILE A 61 9.19 9.17 -17.01
CA ILE A 61 9.87 7.98 -16.47
C ILE A 61 9.11 7.49 -15.25
N HIS A 62 8.76 8.39 -14.33
CA HIS A 62 8.01 8.07 -13.13
C HIS A 62 6.62 7.47 -13.45
N ALA A 63 5.86 8.10 -14.37
CA ALA A 63 4.53 7.60 -14.75
C ALA A 63 4.60 6.22 -15.42
N ARG A 64 5.64 5.98 -16.24
CA ARG A 64 5.87 4.67 -16.84
C ARG A 64 6.20 3.61 -15.79
N ALA A 65 7.15 3.90 -14.89
CA ALA A 65 7.50 2.98 -13.80
C ALA A 65 6.30 2.66 -12.91
N THR A 66 5.46 3.66 -12.63
CA THR A 66 4.20 3.48 -11.88
C THR A 66 3.24 2.54 -12.63
N ALA A 67 3.08 2.69 -13.94
CA ALA A 67 2.22 1.81 -14.73
C ALA A 67 2.74 0.36 -14.77
N GLU A 68 4.06 0.16 -14.91
CA GLU A 68 4.68 -1.15 -14.86
C GLU A 68 4.50 -1.80 -13.46
N LEU A 69 4.70 -1.02 -12.39
CA LEU A 69 4.46 -1.49 -11.01
C LEU A 69 3.00 -1.91 -10.77
N LEU A 70 2.04 -1.17 -11.32
CA LEU A 70 0.62 -1.54 -11.23
C LEU A 70 0.32 -2.86 -11.94
N LEU A 71 0.90 -3.07 -13.14
CA LEU A 71 0.76 -4.32 -13.87
C LEU A 71 1.34 -5.51 -13.09
N ASP A 72 2.50 -5.34 -12.47
CA ASP A 72 3.14 -6.38 -11.65
C ASP A 72 2.33 -6.68 -10.38
N ARG A 73 1.82 -5.63 -9.71
CA ARG A 73 1.10 -5.78 -8.44
C ARG A 73 -0.28 -6.40 -8.60
N TYR A 74 -1.03 -5.94 -9.58
CA TYR A 74 -2.44 -6.32 -9.76
C TYR A 74 -2.66 -7.40 -10.83
N GLY A 75 -1.68 -7.63 -11.70
CA GLY A 75 -1.85 -8.51 -12.87
C GLY A 75 -2.83 -7.94 -13.90
N VAL A 76 -3.98 -7.44 -13.47
CA VAL A 76 -4.97 -6.70 -14.27
C VAL A 76 -5.17 -5.32 -13.66
N VAL A 77 -4.79 -4.29 -14.39
CA VAL A 77 -4.97 -2.89 -13.99
C VAL A 77 -6.35 -2.41 -14.41
N THR A 78 -7.12 -1.97 -13.45
CA THR A 78 -8.47 -1.41 -13.62
C THR A 78 -8.51 0.04 -13.18
N ARG A 79 -9.61 0.74 -13.47
CA ARG A 79 -9.84 2.06 -12.91
C ARG A 79 -9.86 2.03 -11.38
N GLY A 80 -10.45 0.98 -10.79
CA GLY A 80 -10.55 0.81 -9.34
C GLY A 80 -9.16 0.70 -8.68
N SER A 81 -8.26 -0.13 -9.24
CA SER A 81 -6.91 -0.29 -8.69
C SER A 81 -6.09 1.01 -8.74
N VAL A 82 -6.19 1.78 -9.83
CA VAL A 82 -5.52 3.08 -9.94
C VAL A 82 -6.07 4.10 -8.94
N MET A 83 -7.38 4.10 -8.71
CA MET A 83 -8.03 4.98 -7.74
C MET A 83 -7.65 4.62 -6.29
N ALA A 84 -7.56 3.32 -5.96
CA ALA A 84 -7.15 2.84 -4.64
C ALA A 84 -5.72 3.26 -4.29
N GLU A 85 -4.82 3.31 -5.26
CA GLU A 85 -3.42 3.75 -5.10
C GLU A 85 -3.26 5.28 -5.05
N GLN A 86 -4.32 6.06 -5.23
CA GLN A 86 -4.32 7.53 -5.17
C GLN A 86 -3.25 8.19 -6.06
N ILE A 87 -3.00 7.63 -7.24
CA ILE A 87 -1.95 8.08 -8.15
C ILE A 87 -2.22 9.49 -8.65
N LEU A 88 -1.22 10.36 -8.59
CA LEU A 88 -1.27 11.71 -9.15
C LEU A 88 -1.60 11.65 -10.66
N GLY A 89 -2.61 12.42 -11.08
CA GLY A 89 -3.13 12.37 -12.44
C GLY A 89 -4.16 11.26 -12.68
N GLY A 90 -4.37 10.38 -11.71
CA GLY A 90 -5.43 9.36 -11.67
C GLY A 90 -5.44 8.43 -12.89
N PHE A 91 -6.61 7.83 -13.11
CA PHE A 91 -6.79 6.87 -14.21
C PHE A 91 -6.57 7.49 -15.60
N GLY A 92 -6.85 8.79 -15.80
CA GLY A 92 -6.64 9.46 -17.09
C GLY A 92 -5.17 9.49 -17.52
N LEU A 93 -4.23 9.71 -16.58
CA LEU A 93 -2.81 9.65 -16.85
C LEU A 93 -2.37 8.20 -17.10
N MET A 94 -2.74 7.28 -16.20
CA MET A 94 -2.37 5.87 -16.32
C MET A 94 -2.91 5.24 -17.60
N TYR A 95 -4.11 5.58 -18.01
CA TYR A 95 -4.68 5.13 -19.30
C TYR A 95 -3.78 5.51 -20.50
N LYS A 96 -3.31 6.76 -20.55
CA LYS A 96 -2.43 7.21 -21.64
C LYS A 96 -1.10 6.45 -21.64
N VAL A 97 -0.52 6.24 -20.47
CA VAL A 97 0.74 5.49 -20.33
C VAL A 97 0.55 4.02 -20.70
N LEU A 98 -0.50 3.37 -20.18
CA LEU A 98 -0.81 1.97 -20.48
C LEU A 98 -1.14 1.76 -21.96
N ALA A 99 -1.81 2.73 -22.62
CA ALA A 99 -2.05 2.68 -24.07
C ALA A 99 -0.72 2.72 -24.86
N ARG A 100 0.26 3.51 -24.43
CA ARG A 100 1.60 3.49 -25.03
C ARG A 100 2.36 2.19 -24.78
N LEU A 101 2.20 1.59 -23.61
CA LEU A 101 2.75 0.26 -23.33
C LEU A 101 2.05 -0.83 -24.18
N GLU A 102 0.77 -0.69 -24.47
CA GLU A 102 0.04 -1.56 -25.39
C GLU A 102 0.58 -1.44 -26.82
N GLU A 103 0.76 -0.22 -27.33
CA GLU A 103 1.38 0.04 -28.63
C GLU A 103 2.78 -0.58 -28.74
N ALA A 104 3.55 -0.58 -27.63
CA ALA A 104 4.86 -1.21 -27.54
C ALA A 104 4.80 -2.75 -27.29
N GLY A 105 3.60 -3.36 -27.27
CA GLY A 105 3.42 -4.79 -27.07
C GLY A 105 3.69 -5.29 -25.62
N ARG A 106 3.81 -4.38 -24.65
CA ARG A 106 4.13 -4.71 -23.25
C ARG A 106 2.90 -5.15 -22.45
N CYS A 107 1.73 -4.71 -22.80
CA CYS A 107 0.46 -5.14 -22.22
C CYS A 107 -0.62 -5.23 -23.31
N ARG A 108 -1.79 -5.73 -22.91
CA ARG A 108 -2.98 -5.80 -23.76
C ARG A 108 -4.13 -5.14 -23.04
N ARG A 109 -4.94 -4.42 -23.79
CA ARG A 109 -6.20 -3.88 -23.31
C ARG A 109 -7.34 -4.86 -23.62
N GLY A 110 -8.27 -4.98 -22.69
CA GLY A 110 -9.42 -5.88 -22.86
C GLY A 110 -10.44 -5.76 -21.75
N TYR A 111 -11.33 -6.73 -21.71
CA TYR A 111 -12.30 -6.98 -20.65
C TYR A 111 -11.92 -8.31 -20.02
N PHE A 112 -11.15 -8.28 -18.96
CA PHE A 112 -10.63 -9.49 -18.30
C PHE A 112 -11.47 -9.87 -17.07
N ILE A 113 -12.05 -8.89 -16.40
CA ILE A 113 -12.87 -9.05 -15.22
C ILE A 113 -14.23 -8.42 -15.50
N GLU A 114 -15.28 -9.22 -15.38
CA GLU A 114 -16.66 -8.76 -15.61
C GLU A 114 -17.07 -7.66 -14.62
N HIS A 115 -17.97 -6.81 -15.03
CA HIS A 115 -18.56 -5.73 -14.23
C HIS A 115 -17.62 -4.62 -13.76
N LEU A 116 -16.32 -4.66 -14.07
CA LEU A 116 -15.37 -3.60 -13.70
C LEU A 116 -15.22 -2.48 -14.75
N GLY A 117 -16.08 -2.46 -15.75
CA GLY A 117 -16.07 -1.45 -16.79
C GLY A 117 -15.00 -1.64 -17.87
N ALA A 118 -14.95 -0.70 -18.81
CA ALA A 118 -14.04 -0.74 -19.95
C ALA A 118 -12.61 -0.32 -19.58
N ALA A 119 -11.67 -0.66 -20.47
CA ALA A 119 -10.26 -0.29 -20.39
C ALA A 119 -9.53 -0.90 -19.18
N GLN A 120 -9.48 -2.22 -19.15
CA GLN A 120 -8.59 -2.98 -18.30
C GLN A 120 -7.32 -3.32 -19.09
N PHE A 121 -6.18 -3.34 -18.41
CA PHE A 121 -4.88 -3.64 -19.01
C PHE A 121 -4.22 -4.78 -18.26
N ALA A 122 -3.63 -5.73 -18.99
CA ALA A 122 -2.91 -6.85 -18.39
C ALA A 122 -1.70 -7.24 -19.24
N VAL A 123 -0.67 -7.80 -18.61
CA VAL A 123 0.45 -8.39 -19.36
C VAL A 123 0.00 -9.70 -20.05
N PRO A 124 0.59 -10.06 -21.20
CA PRO A 124 0.17 -11.27 -21.94
C PRO A 124 0.13 -12.54 -21.09
N ALA A 125 1.16 -12.76 -20.25
CA ALA A 125 1.22 -13.93 -19.37
C ALA A 125 0.04 -14.02 -18.38
N THR A 126 -0.43 -12.87 -17.86
CA THR A 126 -1.62 -12.84 -16.99
C THR A 126 -2.88 -13.21 -17.77
N VAL A 127 -3.01 -12.71 -19.00
CA VAL A 127 -4.15 -13.06 -19.87
C VAL A 127 -4.20 -14.56 -20.15
N ASP A 128 -3.04 -15.15 -20.45
CA ASP A 128 -2.96 -16.59 -20.74
C ASP A 128 -3.28 -17.43 -19.48
N ARG A 129 -2.84 -16.99 -18.30
CA ARG A 129 -3.24 -17.62 -17.01
C ARG A 129 -4.75 -17.52 -16.76
N LEU A 130 -5.35 -16.35 -16.99
CA LEU A 130 -6.79 -16.18 -16.82
C LEU A 130 -7.58 -17.11 -17.75
N ARG A 131 -7.13 -17.29 -18.98
CA ARG A 131 -7.74 -18.24 -19.92
C ARG A 131 -7.63 -19.67 -19.43
N SER A 132 -6.45 -20.10 -18.96
CA SER A 132 -6.28 -21.47 -18.44
C SER A 132 -7.23 -21.77 -17.28
N TYR A 133 -7.46 -20.80 -16.39
CA TYR A 133 -8.44 -20.96 -15.30
C TYR A 133 -9.90 -20.97 -15.78
N SER A 134 -10.23 -20.23 -16.84
CA SER A 134 -11.60 -20.25 -17.39
C SER A 134 -11.93 -21.53 -18.17
N GLU A 135 -10.90 -22.18 -18.73
CA GLU A 135 -11.02 -23.44 -19.46
C GLU A 135 -10.96 -24.68 -18.55
N ASP A 136 -10.56 -24.50 -17.29
CA ASP A 136 -10.44 -25.59 -16.31
C ASP A 136 -11.83 -25.96 -15.75
N THR A 137 -12.47 -26.92 -16.42
CA THR A 137 -13.78 -27.48 -16.02
C THR A 137 -13.75 -28.08 -14.61
N GLN A 138 -12.59 -28.53 -14.12
CA GLN A 138 -12.44 -29.08 -12.78
C GLN A 138 -12.64 -28.04 -11.68
N LEU A 139 -12.33 -26.75 -11.94
CA LEU A 139 -12.61 -25.67 -11.00
C LEU A 139 -14.11 -25.38 -10.85
N ALA A 140 -14.89 -25.62 -11.92
CA ALA A 140 -16.33 -25.45 -11.89
C ALA A 140 -17.07 -26.56 -11.12
N GLU A 141 -16.45 -27.75 -11.00
CA GLU A 141 -16.98 -28.93 -10.28
C GLU A 141 -16.40 -29.03 -8.85
N ALA A 142 -15.45 -28.17 -8.47
CA ALA A 142 -14.85 -28.19 -7.14
C ALA A 142 -15.86 -27.73 -6.07
N GLU A 143 -15.88 -28.42 -4.94
CA GLU A 143 -16.64 -28.01 -3.76
C GLU A 143 -16.24 -26.56 -3.35
N PRO A 144 -17.21 -25.71 -3.06
CA PRO A 144 -16.91 -24.32 -2.66
C PRO A 144 -16.12 -24.29 -1.35
N VAL A 145 -14.94 -23.66 -1.40
CA VAL A 145 -14.06 -23.49 -0.23
C VAL A 145 -14.21 -22.06 0.29
N ALA A 146 -14.55 -21.94 1.58
CA ALA A 146 -14.55 -20.64 2.25
C ALA A 146 -13.12 -20.29 2.71
N LEU A 147 -12.63 -19.14 2.30
CA LEU A 147 -11.33 -18.60 2.71
C LEU A 147 -11.55 -17.32 3.55
N ALA A 148 -10.86 -17.24 4.67
CA ALA A 148 -10.81 -16.03 5.48
C ALA A 148 -9.48 -15.32 5.22
N LEU A 149 -9.54 -14.10 4.69
CA LEU A 149 -8.39 -13.25 4.42
C LEU A 149 -8.49 -11.99 5.28
N ALA A 150 -7.34 -11.43 5.66
CA ALA A 150 -7.32 -10.10 6.25
C ALA A 150 -7.82 -9.07 5.21
N ALA A 151 -8.51 -8.01 5.67
CA ALA A 151 -9.03 -6.97 4.78
C ALA A 151 -7.90 -6.28 3.98
N THR A 152 -6.69 -6.23 4.53
CA THR A 152 -5.50 -5.64 3.91
C THR A 152 -4.56 -6.66 3.27
N ASP A 153 -4.98 -7.92 3.16
CA ASP A 153 -4.16 -8.96 2.52
C ASP A 153 -4.00 -8.65 1.03
N PRO A 154 -2.78 -8.67 0.47
CA PRO A 154 -2.56 -8.44 -0.96
C PRO A 154 -3.29 -9.44 -1.88
N ALA A 155 -3.60 -10.64 -1.39
CA ALA A 155 -4.39 -11.64 -2.12
C ALA A 155 -5.89 -11.33 -2.11
N ASN A 156 -6.36 -10.41 -1.26
CA ASN A 156 -7.75 -10.01 -1.20
C ASN A 156 -8.05 -8.94 -2.26
N PRO A 157 -8.86 -9.23 -3.29
CA PRO A 157 -9.18 -8.26 -4.33
C PRO A 157 -10.19 -7.19 -3.86
N TYR A 158 -10.97 -7.48 -2.82
CA TYR A 158 -12.01 -6.57 -2.34
C TYR A 158 -11.40 -5.35 -1.65
N GLY A 159 -11.97 -4.19 -1.93
CA GLY A 159 -11.46 -2.90 -1.44
C GLY A 159 -10.31 -2.32 -2.28
N ALA A 160 -9.56 -3.14 -3.02
CA ALA A 160 -8.52 -2.68 -3.93
C ALA A 160 -9.00 -2.66 -5.40
N ALA A 161 -9.27 -3.82 -6.00
CA ALA A 161 -9.70 -3.96 -7.39
C ALA A 161 -11.23 -4.12 -7.51
N LEU A 162 -11.86 -4.75 -6.52
CA LEU A 162 -13.30 -4.96 -6.44
C LEU A 162 -13.89 -4.12 -5.29
N PRO A 163 -15.14 -3.66 -5.40
CA PRO A 163 -15.85 -3.07 -4.27
C PRO A 163 -16.07 -4.11 -3.16
N TRP A 164 -16.24 -3.61 -1.94
CA TRP A 164 -16.68 -4.45 -0.82
C TRP A 164 -18.13 -4.88 -0.97
#